data_61452f76f87adfc537868f7f8207032f
#
_entry.id   61452f76f87adfc537868f7f8207032f
#
_cell.length_a   1.000
_cell.length_b   1.000
_cell.length_c   1.000
_cell.angle_alpha   90.00
_cell.angle_beta   90.00
_cell.angle_gamma   90.00
#
_symmetry.space_group_name_H-M   'P 1'
#
loop_
_entity.id
_entity.type
_entity.pdbx_description
1 polymer ?
#
loop_
_entity_poly.entity_id
_entity_poly.type
_entity_poly.pdbx_seq_one_letter_code
_entity_poly.pdbx_strand_id
1 'polypeptide(L)'
;PSEVNDGSDYGYMQGTSMACPHVSGVAALGLSYALKQGKHYTRNEFISMLLTSVNDMERYLDGTKNSNGTMYLENYRKKLGTGAVDAYQLLMQIEGTPCLKVGVGAEELVPLTQFFGGSATNLTYTGVSMSAADMAKLGIETLPTMAYGKLKIKCTKSGVAKITVTAIGGGDKVGTGTVMG
;
A
#
# COMPACT_ATOMS: atom_id res chain seq x y z
N PRO A 1 -11.47 27.72 -10.97
CA PRO A 1 -10.07 27.39 -11.03
C PRO A 1 -9.42 28.26 -12.09
N SER A 2 -8.54 29.15 -11.65
CA SER A 2 -7.78 29.96 -12.59
C SER A 2 -6.79 29.04 -13.30
N GLU A 3 -6.94 28.90 -14.60
CA GLU A 3 -5.90 28.37 -15.45
C GLU A 3 -4.66 29.25 -15.26
N VAL A 4 -3.59 28.67 -14.72
CA VAL A 4 -2.31 29.36 -14.70
C VAL A 4 -1.74 29.19 -16.09
N ASN A 5 -2.04 30.15 -16.96
CA ASN A 5 -1.45 30.24 -18.29
C ASN A 5 -0.06 30.87 -18.13
N ASP A 6 0.95 30.02 -17.87
CA ASP A 6 2.35 30.40 -17.75
C ASP A 6 3.10 30.36 -19.10
N GLY A 7 2.33 30.21 -20.20
CA GLY A 7 2.88 30.05 -21.56
C GLY A 7 3.29 28.60 -21.87
N SER A 8 3.05 27.65 -20.98
CA SER A 8 3.17 26.21 -21.26
C SER A 8 1.84 25.66 -21.79
N ASP A 9 1.88 24.59 -22.59
CA ASP A 9 0.69 23.87 -23.07
C ASP A 9 0.05 23.01 -21.95
N TYR A 10 0.46 23.21 -20.70
CA TYR A 10 0.02 22.47 -19.51
C TYR A 10 -0.65 23.37 -18.50
N GLY A 11 -1.75 22.91 -17.91
CA GLY A 11 -2.49 23.61 -16.87
C GLY A 11 -2.77 22.73 -15.66
N TYR A 12 -2.98 23.36 -14.50
CA TYR A 12 -3.37 22.65 -13.28
C TYR A 12 -4.89 22.51 -13.22
N MET A 13 -5.38 21.27 -13.15
CA MET A 13 -6.78 20.96 -12.98
C MET A 13 -6.98 20.00 -11.81
N GLN A 14 -8.11 20.10 -11.12
CA GLN A 14 -8.48 19.19 -10.03
C GLN A 14 -9.90 18.67 -10.23
N GLY A 15 -10.12 17.43 -9.81
CA GLY A 15 -11.41 16.76 -9.87
C GLY A 15 -11.31 15.27 -10.11
N THR A 16 -12.40 14.57 -9.98
CA THR A 16 -12.50 13.13 -10.25
C THR A 16 -12.15 12.78 -11.70
N SER A 17 -12.47 13.69 -12.63
CA SER A 17 -12.11 13.55 -14.05
C SER A 17 -10.60 13.55 -14.29
N MET A 18 -9.80 14.20 -13.43
CA MET A 18 -8.34 14.18 -13.46
C MET A 18 -7.77 12.96 -12.72
N ALA A 19 -8.43 12.51 -11.67
CA ALA A 19 -8.03 11.32 -10.92
C ALA A 19 -8.23 10.02 -11.73
N CYS A 20 -9.30 9.92 -12.49
CA CYS A 20 -9.63 8.72 -13.27
C CYS A 20 -8.50 8.29 -14.23
N PRO A 21 -7.93 9.16 -15.10
CA PRO A 21 -6.84 8.78 -15.99
C PRO A 21 -5.56 8.37 -15.25
N HIS A 22 -5.30 8.89 -14.05
CA HIS A 22 -4.17 8.42 -13.23
C HIS A 22 -4.34 6.94 -12.85
N VAL A 23 -5.52 6.55 -12.38
CA VAL A 23 -5.81 5.14 -12.05
C VAL A 23 -5.75 4.27 -13.31
N SER A 24 -6.27 4.75 -14.43
CA SER A 24 -6.21 4.04 -15.71
C SER A 24 -4.77 3.87 -16.20
N GLY A 25 -3.92 4.88 -16.02
CA GLY A 25 -2.49 4.83 -16.35
C GLY A 25 -1.74 3.83 -15.50
N VAL A 26 -1.99 3.81 -14.19
CA VAL A 26 -1.40 2.81 -13.28
C VAL A 26 -1.87 1.40 -13.63
N ALA A 27 -3.14 1.23 -13.95
CA ALA A 27 -3.67 -0.07 -14.38
C ALA A 27 -3.02 -0.54 -15.68
N ALA A 28 -2.88 0.33 -16.68
CA ALA A 28 -2.21 0.01 -17.94
C ALA A 28 -0.74 -0.35 -17.73
N LEU A 29 -0.03 0.37 -16.88
CA LEU A 29 1.35 0.07 -16.49
C LEU A 29 1.44 -1.32 -15.86
N GLY A 30 0.57 -1.62 -14.90
CA GLY A 30 0.54 -2.91 -14.22
C GLY A 30 0.26 -4.07 -15.19
N LEU A 31 -0.73 -3.92 -16.07
CA LEU A 31 -1.03 -4.95 -17.08
C LEU A 31 0.13 -5.16 -18.05
N SER A 32 0.75 -4.09 -18.52
CA SER A 32 1.94 -4.16 -19.39
C SER A 32 3.09 -4.90 -18.70
N TYR A 33 3.32 -4.59 -17.42
CA TYR A 33 4.35 -5.23 -16.62
C TYR A 33 4.05 -6.72 -16.38
N ALA A 34 2.81 -7.08 -16.07
CA ALA A 34 2.37 -8.45 -15.91
C ALA A 34 2.62 -9.27 -17.20
N LEU A 35 2.22 -8.74 -18.35
CA LEU A 35 2.45 -9.38 -19.65
C LEU A 35 3.94 -9.59 -19.93
N LYS A 36 4.79 -8.60 -19.63
CA LYS A 36 6.26 -8.73 -19.77
C LYS A 36 6.83 -9.85 -18.88
N GLN A 37 6.19 -10.12 -17.75
CA GLN A 37 6.55 -11.21 -16.84
C GLN A 37 5.89 -12.56 -17.20
N GLY A 38 5.12 -12.63 -18.28
CA GLY A 38 4.35 -13.82 -18.66
C GLY A 38 3.20 -14.13 -17.71
N LYS A 39 2.73 -13.15 -16.93
CA LYS A 39 1.62 -13.31 -15.99
C LYS A 39 0.31 -12.82 -16.59
N HIS A 40 -0.73 -13.60 -16.40
CA HIS A 40 -2.08 -13.28 -16.85
C HIS A 40 -3.04 -13.30 -15.66
N TYR A 41 -3.82 -12.24 -15.52
CA TYR A 41 -4.82 -12.11 -14.48
C TYR A 41 -6.21 -12.00 -15.07
N THR A 42 -7.18 -12.58 -14.43
CA THR A 42 -8.58 -12.27 -14.71
C THR A 42 -8.88 -10.83 -14.33
N ARG A 43 -9.96 -10.28 -14.89
CA ARG A 43 -10.42 -8.93 -14.57
C ARG A 43 -10.58 -8.72 -13.05
N ASN A 44 -11.18 -9.69 -12.35
CA ASN A 44 -11.46 -9.56 -10.92
C ASN A 44 -10.18 -9.63 -10.07
N GLU A 45 -9.24 -10.51 -10.42
CA GLU A 45 -7.93 -10.57 -9.76
C GLU A 45 -7.19 -9.25 -9.92
N PHE A 46 -7.11 -8.72 -11.13
CA PHE A 46 -6.39 -7.48 -11.37
C PHE A 46 -7.05 -6.27 -10.69
N ILE A 47 -8.38 -6.16 -10.68
CA ILE A 47 -9.09 -5.13 -9.93
C ILE A 47 -8.79 -5.25 -8.43
N SER A 48 -8.80 -6.46 -7.88
CA SER A 48 -8.48 -6.68 -6.47
C SER A 48 -7.04 -6.23 -6.15
N MET A 49 -6.08 -6.56 -7.01
CA MET A 49 -4.69 -6.10 -6.87
C MET A 49 -4.58 -4.57 -6.90
N LEU A 50 -5.25 -3.93 -7.85
CA LEU A 50 -5.24 -2.47 -7.99
C LEU A 50 -5.84 -1.78 -6.74
N LEU A 51 -6.96 -2.29 -6.23
CA LEU A 51 -7.64 -1.73 -5.07
C LEU A 51 -6.91 -1.97 -3.74
N THR A 52 -6.01 -2.96 -3.68
CA THR A 52 -5.18 -3.24 -2.50
C THR A 52 -3.79 -2.61 -2.59
N SER A 53 -3.36 -2.19 -3.79
CA SER A 53 -2.08 -1.50 -4.02
C SER A 53 -2.25 0.01 -3.85
N VAL A 54 -2.54 0.43 -2.63
CA VAL A 54 -2.88 1.83 -2.31
C VAL A 54 -2.20 2.29 -1.03
N ASN A 55 -2.05 3.60 -0.91
CA ASN A 55 -1.64 4.24 0.33
C ASN A 55 -2.87 4.53 1.19
N ASP A 56 -2.83 4.13 2.44
CA ASP A 56 -3.86 4.50 3.41
C ASP A 56 -3.89 6.01 3.61
N MET A 57 -5.08 6.59 3.36
CA MET A 57 -5.32 8.02 3.54
C MET A 57 -6.02 8.34 4.87
N GLU A 58 -6.58 7.34 5.56
CA GLU A 58 -7.39 7.54 6.77
C GLU A 58 -6.61 8.22 7.89
N ARG A 59 -5.33 7.90 8.04
CA ARG A 59 -4.46 8.50 9.07
C ARG A 59 -4.20 10.00 8.89
N TYR A 60 -4.46 10.54 7.70
CA TYR A 60 -4.27 11.97 7.41
C TYR A 60 -5.57 12.78 7.46
N LEU A 61 -6.69 12.13 7.78
CA LEU A 61 -8.01 12.76 7.82
C LEU A 61 -8.32 13.32 9.21
N ASP A 62 -7.44 14.17 9.73
CA ASP A 62 -7.61 14.88 10.98
C ASP A 62 -7.54 16.40 10.75
N GLY A 63 -8.32 17.15 11.54
CA GLY A 63 -8.32 18.60 11.53
C GLY A 63 -9.04 19.23 10.33
N THR A 64 -8.61 20.41 9.95
CA THR A 64 -9.26 21.21 8.92
C THR A 64 -8.29 21.57 7.79
N LYS A 65 -8.82 21.67 6.58
CA LYS A 65 -8.13 22.22 5.39
C LYS A 65 -8.95 23.35 4.81
N ASN A 66 -8.29 24.47 4.55
CA ASN A 66 -8.91 25.62 3.88
C ASN A 66 -8.67 25.54 2.37
N SER A 67 -9.73 25.34 1.59
CA SER A 67 -9.72 25.36 0.14
C SER A 67 -11.12 25.73 -0.31
N ASN A 68 -11.36 26.97 -0.72
CA ASN A 68 -12.71 27.50 -1.03
C ASN A 68 -13.74 27.29 0.10
N GLY A 69 -13.28 27.39 1.36
CA GLY A 69 -14.03 27.11 2.57
C GLY A 69 -13.32 26.15 3.51
N THR A 70 -13.79 26.06 4.73
CA THR A 70 -13.25 25.16 5.73
C THR A 70 -13.78 23.74 5.52
N MET A 71 -12.87 22.81 5.24
CA MET A 71 -13.16 21.38 5.14
C MET A 71 -12.73 20.71 6.45
N TYR A 72 -13.65 20.01 7.09
CA TYR A 72 -13.36 19.12 8.22
C TYR A 72 -12.97 17.75 7.70
N LEU A 73 -11.71 17.37 7.82
CA LEU A 73 -11.16 16.18 7.17
C LEU A 73 -11.75 14.87 7.71
N GLU A 74 -12.12 14.85 8.98
CA GLU A 74 -12.78 13.70 9.63
C GLU A 74 -14.10 13.29 8.95
N ASN A 75 -14.80 14.25 8.32
CA ASN A 75 -16.03 13.99 7.59
C ASN A 75 -15.82 13.09 6.35
N TYR A 76 -14.59 12.92 5.90
CA TYR A 76 -14.23 12.11 4.75
C TYR A 76 -13.72 10.72 5.11
N ARG A 77 -13.59 10.40 6.41
CA ARG A 77 -13.22 9.06 6.87
C ARG A 77 -14.15 8.01 6.30
N LYS A 78 -13.57 6.90 5.82
CA LYS A 78 -14.26 5.78 5.15
C LYS A 78 -15.03 6.18 3.89
N LYS A 79 -14.75 7.34 3.30
CA LYS A 79 -15.39 7.83 2.08
C LYS A 79 -14.44 8.00 0.90
N LEU A 80 -13.14 7.72 1.09
CA LEU A 80 -12.10 7.86 0.06
C LEU A 80 -11.72 6.53 -0.60
N GLY A 81 -12.65 5.56 -0.64
CA GLY A 81 -12.39 4.25 -1.21
C GLY A 81 -11.36 3.47 -0.39
N THR A 82 -10.47 2.74 -1.04
CA THR A 82 -9.42 1.94 -0.39
C THR A 82 -8.15 2.72 -0.10
N GLY A 83 -7.97 3.90 -0.70
CA GLY A 83 -6.81 4.76 -0.51
C GLY A 83 -6.32 5.41 -1.81
N ALA A 84 -5.18 6.08 -1.75
CA ALA A 84 -4.54 6.67 -2.93
C ALA A 84 -3.77 5.61 -3.72
N VAL A 85 -4.02 5.55 -5.03
CA VAL A 85 -3.37 4.58 -5.92
C VAL A 85 -1.84 4.70 -5.88
N ASP A 86 -1.15 3.54 -5.89
CA ASP A 86 0.30 3.47 -5.84
C ASP A 86 0.81 2.48 -6.89
N ALA A 87 1.45 3.02 -7.93
CA ALA A 87 1.98 2.23 -9.03
C ALA A 87 3.08 1.26 -8.58
N TYR A 88 3.96 1.69 -7.67
CA TYR A 88 5.04 0.85 -7.18
C TYR A 88 4.52 -0.38 -6.42
N GLN A 89 3.54 -0.17 -5.54
CA GLN A 89 2.90 -1.29 -4.82
C GLN A 89 2.24 -2.28 -5.78
N LEU A 90 1.58 -1.77 -6.85
CA LEU A 90 0.97 -2.65 -7.85
C LEU A 90 2.03 -3.50 -8.57
N LEU A 91 3.13 -2.90 -9.01
CA LEU A 91 4.21 -3.63 -9.68
C LEU A 91 4.84 -4.67 -8.76
N MET A 92 5.09 -4.34 -7.49
CA MET A 92 5.63 -5.27 -6.50
C MET A 92 4.67 -6.43 -6.22
N GLN A 93 3.37 -6.16 -6.16
CA GLN A 93 2.36 -7.20 -6.01
C GLN A 93 2.32 -8.13 -7.22
N ILE A 94 2.48 -7.60 -8.43
CA ILE A 94 2.60 -8.39 -9.66
C ILE A 94 3.87 -9.25 -9.62
N GLU A 95 4.98 -8.76 -9.10
CA GLU A 95 6.20 -9.57 -8.91
C GLU A 95 6.02 -10.69 -7.89
N GLY A 96 5.04 -10.60 -7.01
CA GLY A 96 4.83 -11.52 -5.90
C GLY A 96 5.57 -11.11 -4.63
N THR A 97 6.00 -9.86 -4.55
CA THR A 97 6.62 -9.25 -3.38
C THR A 97 5.79 -8.05 -2.94
N PRO A 98 4.63 -8.25 -2.32
CA PRO A 98 3.74 -7.15 -1.96
C PRO A 98 4.41 -6.18 -0.99
N CYS A 99 4.11 -4.90 -1.15
CA CYS A 99 4.60 -3.84 -0.29
C CYS A 99 3.67 -3.60 0.89
N LEU A 100 4.29 -3.42 2.05
CA LEU A 100 3.66 -2.99 3.28
C LEU A 100 4.20 -1.60 3.62
N LYS A 101 3.32 -0.62 3.83
CA LYS A 101 3.71 0.71 4.31
C LYS A 101 3.45 0.82 5.81
N VAL A 102 4.45 1.34 6.51
CA VAL A 102 4.45 1.55 7.94
C VAL A 102 4.90 2.98 8.22
N GLY A 103 4.23 3.66 9.13
CA GLY A 103 4.62 4.99 9.56
C GLY A 103 5.92 4.96 10.39
N VAL A 104 6.69 6.04 10.31
CA VAL A 104 7.91 6.20 11.10
C VAL A 104 7.58 6.79 12.47
N GLY A 105 8.21 6.26 13.52
CA GLY A 105 8.18 6.78 14.89
C GLY A 105 7.24 6.03 15.84
N ALA A 106 6.08 5.59 15.41
CA ALA A 106 5.12 4.86 16.22
C ALA A 106 5.19 3.34 16.00
N GLU A 107 4.77 2.57 16.99
CA GLU A 107 4.52 1.15 16.86
C GLU A 107 3.16 0.96 16.13
N GLU A 108 3.15 0.17 15.07
CA GLU A 108 1.94 -0.12 14.30
C GLU A 108 1.59 -1.61 14.32
N LEU A 109 0.29 -1.89 14.30
CA LEU A 109 -0.29 -3.22 14.12
C LEU A 109 -0.88 -3.32 12.72
N VAL A 110 -0.18 -4.01 11.83
CA VAL A 110 -0.53 -4.07 10.41
C VAL A 110 -1.21 -5.38 10.06
N PRO A 111 -2.44 -5.35 9.52
CA PRO A 111 -3.11 -6.56 9.06
C PRO A 111 -2.42 -7.10 7.80
N LEU A 112 -2.16 -8.40 7.77
CA LEU A 112 -1.45 -9.08 6.67
C LEU A 112 -2.35 -9.98 5.82
N THR A 113 -3.62 -10.09 6.16
CA THR A 113 -4.55 -11.03 5.52
C THR A 113 -4.65 -10.85 4.01
N GLN A 114 -4.59 -9.60 3.55
CA GLN A 114 -4.62 -9.25 2.13
C GLN A 114 -3.42 -9.80 1.31
N PHE A 115 -2.31 -10.14 1.98
CA PHE A 115 -1.09 -10.59 1.32
C PHE A 115 -1.01 -12.12 1.17
N PHE A 116 -1.84 -12.87 1.90
CA PHE A 116 -1.76 -14.32 1.94
C PHE A 116 -2.84 -15.02 1.10
N GLY A 117 -3.84 -14.30 0.62
CA GLY A 117 -4.97 -14.86 -0.11
C GLY A 117 -5.82 -15.83 0.74
N GLY A 118 -7.01 -16.17 0.30
CA GLY A 118 -7.89 -17.07 1.03
C GLY A 118 -8.68 -16.41 2.15
N SER A 119 -9.33 -17.23 2.98
CA SER A 119 -10.11 -16.74 4.11
C SER A 119 -9.18 -16.33 5.26
N ALA A 120 -9.24 -15.06 5.61
CA ALA A 120 -8.47 -14.48 6.70
C ALA A 120 -8.65 -15.17 8.07
N THR A 121 -9.72 -15.92 8.23
CA THR A 121 -10.09 -16.56 9.49
C THR A 121 -9.25 -17.81 9.82
N ASN A 122 -8.53 -18.35 8.85
CA ASN A 122 -7.82 -19.63 9.00
C ASN A 122 -6.30 -19.53 8.89
N LEU A 123 -5.74 -18.32 8.89
CA LEU A 123 -4.28 -18.13 8.82
C LEU A 123 -3.65 -18.23 10.20
N THR A 124 -2.65 -19.12 10.32
CA THR A 124 -1.77 -19.19 11.50
C THR A 124 -0.38 -18.71 11.10
N TYR A 125 0.05 -17.60 11.66
CA TYR A 125 1.39 -17.06 11.40
C TYR A 125 2.41 -17.84 12.20
N THR A 126 3.44 -18.38 11.51
CA THR A 126 4.44 -19.27 12.08
C THR A 126 5.82 -18.62 12.25
N GLY A 127 6.07 -17.51 11.57
CA GLY A 127 7.36 -16.84 11.69
C GLY A 127 7.40 -15.47 11.05
N VAL A 128 8.30 -14.65 11.59
CA VAL A 128 8.70 -13.36 11.02
C VAL A 128 10.22 -13.33 10.99
N SER A 129 10.82 -12.94 9.89
CA SER A 129 12.26 -12.79 9.77
C SER A 129 12.66 -11.57 8.94
N MET A 130 13.74 -10.93 9.35
CA MET A 130 14.42 -9.84 8.63
C MET A 130 15.94 -10.00 8.77
N SER A 131 16.68 -9.53 7.77
CA SER A 131 18.13 -9.42 7.90
C SER A 131 18.50 -8.27 8.84
N ALA A 132 19.64 -8.38 9.53
CA ALA A 132 20.16 -7.29 10.36
C ALA A 132 20.39 -6.00 9.55
N ALA A 133 20.80 -6.12 8.29
CA ALA A 133 20.97 -4.99 7.38
C ALA A 133 19.63 -4.30 7.05
N ASP A 134 18.56 -5.05 6.84
CA ASP A 134 17.24 -4.51 6.57
C ASP A 134 16.62 -3.87 7.83
N MET A 135 16.82 -4.47 8.99
CA MET A 135 16.42 -3.84 10.26
C MET A 135 17.14 -2.50 10.47
N ALA A 136 18.43 -2.44 10.21
CA ALA A 136 19.22 -1.20 10.35
C ALA A 136 18.76 -0.08 9.39
N LYS A 137 18.36 -0.43 8.15
CA LYS A 137 17.81 0.55 7.19
C LYS A 137 16.58 1.26 7.71
N LEU A 138 15.70 0.56 8.39
CA LEU A 138 14.44 1.10 8.94
C LEU A 138 14.57 1.52 10.41
N GLY A 139 15.75 1.37 11.02
CA GLY A 139 15.96 1.65 12.42
C GLY A 139 15.08 0.78 13.34
N ILE A 140 14.91 -0.48 12.97
CA ILE A 140 14.18 -1.48 13.76
C ILE A 140 15.15 -2.11 14.75
N GLU A 141 14.92 -1.89 16.04
CA GLU A 141 15.79 -2.41 17.12
C GLU A 141 15.44 -3.84 17.51
N THR A 142 14.16 -4.17 17.45
CA THR A 142 13.65 -5.49 17.82
C THR A 142 12.91 -6.10 16.63
N LEU A 143 13.18 -7.37 16.33
CA LEU A 143 12.51 -8.09 15.24
C LEU A 143 10.98 -7.95 15.38
N PRO A 144 10.28 -7.57 14.31
CA PRO A 144 8.82 -7.51 14.30
C PRO A 144 8.20 -8.83 14.70
N THR A 145 7.08 -8.79 15.38
CA THR A 145 6.38 -9.98 15.89
C THR A 145 4.91 -9.97 15.47
N MET A 146 4.27 -11.12 15.60
CA MET A 146 2.82 -11.22 15.38
C MET A 146 2.09 -10.98 16.70
N ALA A 147 1.13 -10.06 16.69
CA ALA A 147 0.25 -9.77 17.82
C ALA A 147 -1.20 -9.64 17.31
N TYR A 148 -2.12 -10.37 17.92
CA TYR A 148 -3.55 -10.34 17.55
C TYR A 148 -3.82 -10.60 16.05
N GLY A 149 -3.04 -11.50 15.41
CA GLY A 149 -3.15 -11.77 13.97
C GLY A 149 -2.64 -10.65 13.05
N LYS A 150 -1.93 -9.66 13.59
CA LYS A 150 -1.35 -8.54 12.86
C LYS A 150 0.16 -8.49 13.07
N LEU A 151 0.89 -7.94 12.11
CA LEU A 151 2.31 -7.66 12.26
C LEU A 151 2.49 -6.43 13.17
N LYS A 152 3.18 -6.63 14.27
CA LYS A 152 3.60 -5.58 15.19
C LYS A 152 5.00 -5.11 14.78
N ILE A 153 5.12 -3.87 14.33
CA ILE A 153 6.37 -3.30 13.82
C ILE A 153 6.54 -1.85 14.24
N LYS A 154 7.78 -1.45 14.50
CA LYS A 154 8.14 -0.05 14.77
C LYS A 154 9.36 0.33 13.95
N CYS A 155 9.19 1.28 13.03
CA CYS A 155 10.27 1.85 12.23
C CYS A 155 10.66 3.23 12.81
N THR A 156 11.94 3.51 12.96
CA THR A 156 12.44 4.82 13.42
C THR A 156 13.11 5.62 12.31
N LYS A 157 13.36 4.99 11.16
CA LYS A 157 13.92 5.62 9.96
C LYS A 157 13.06 5.31 8.75
N SER A 158 12.99 6.25 7.81
CA SER A 158 12.39 6.00 6.50
C SER A 158 13.34 5.22 5.61
N GLY A 159 12.79 4.33 4.81
CA GLY A 159 13.57 3.49 3.90
C GLY A 159 12.74 2.34 3.34
N VAL A 160 13.40 1.47 2.62
CA VAL A 160 12.80 0.26 2.05
C VAL A 160 13.62 -0.96 2.48
N ALA A 161 12.95 -1.96 3.03
CA ALA A 161 13.59 -3.19 3.48
C ALA A 161 12.68 -4.41 3.25
N LYS A 162 13.27 -5.59 3.27
CA LYS A 162 12.56 -6.85 3.06
C LYS A 162 12.23 -7.51 4.40
N ILE A 163 10.95 -7.88 4.57
CA ILE A 163 10.49 -8.71 5.68
C ILE A 163 9.89 -9.99 5.12
N THR A 164 10.15 -11.11 5.77
CA THR A 164 9.52 -12.39 5.44
C THR A 164 8.58 -12.78 6.58
N VAL A 165 7.33 -13.02 6.24
CA VAL A 165 6.30 -13.52 7.17
C VAL A 165 5.79 -14.86 6.63
N THR A 166 5.80 -15.87 7.48
CA THR A 166 5.33 -17.21 7.14
C THR A 166 4.02 -17.49 7.84
N ALA A 167 3.04 -18.00 7.10
CA ALA A 167 1.75 -18.42 7.62
C ALA A 167 1.35 -19.78 7.06
N ILE A 168 0.59 -20.54 7.83
CA ILE A 168 -0.04 -21.82 7.45
C ILE A 168 -1.54 -21.64 7.41
N GLY A 169 -2.20 -22.28 6.47
CA GLY A 169 -3.64 -22.17 6.24
C GLY A 169 -3.96 -21.22 5.07
N GLY A 170 -5.20 -21.22 4.58
CA GLY A 170 -5.62 -20.32 3.50
C GLY A 170 -5.01 -20.62 2.12
N GLY A 171 -4.40 -21.79 1.91
CA GLY A 171 -3.86 -22.21 0.61
C GLY A 171 -2.34 -22.23 0.48
N ASP A 172 -1.60 -22.49 1.52
CA ASP A 172 -0.14 -22.77 1.53
C ASP A 172 0.76 -21.75 0.80
N LYS A 173 0.45 -20.48 0.89
CA LYS A 173 1.30 -19.44 0.31
C LYS A 173 2.26 -18.86 1.34
N VAL A 174 3.55 -18.93 1.03
CA VAL A 174 4.58 -18.17 1.74
C VAL A 174 4.59 -16.76 1.16
N GLY A 175 4.25 -15.78 1.97
CA GLY A 175 4.32 -14.38 1.58
C GLY A 175 5.65 -13.75 1.97
N THR A 176 6.34 -13.16 1.01
CA THR A 176 7.47 -12.26 1.25
C THR A 176 7.03 -10.85 0.89
N GLY A 177 7.08 -9.95 1.84
CA GLY A 177 6.69 -8.56 1.63
C GLY A 177 7.88 -7.60 1.72
N THR A 178 7.74 -6.43 1.11
CA THR A 178 8.68 -5.32 1.27
C THR A 178 8.07 -4.29 2.20
N VAL A 179 8.82 -3.86 3.21
CA VAL A 179 8.40 -2.80 4.14
C VAL A 179 9.01 -1.49 3.66
N MET A 180 8.17 -0.47 3.55
CA MET A 180 8.57 0.92 3.33
C MET A 180 8.21 1.73 4.57
N GLY A 181 9.18 2.37 5.16
CA GLY A 181 9.05 3.25 6.32
C GLY A 181 9.10 4.73 5.95
#